data_e328757e0fe3d252fe13d40305db68ed
#
_entry.id   e328757e0fe3d252fe13d40305db68ed
#
_cell.length_a   1.000
_cell.length_b   1.000
_cell.length_c   1.000
_cell.angle_alpha   90.00
_cell.angle_beta   90.00
_cell.angle_gamma   90.00
#
_symmetry.space_group_name_H-M   'P 1'
#
loop_
_entity.id
_entity.type
_entity.pdbx_description
1 polymer ?
#
loop_
_entity_poly.entity_id
_entity_poly.type
_entity_poly.pdbx_seq_one_letter_code
_entity_poly.pdbx_strand_id
1 'polypeptide(L)'
;SIAAPFVFATIDVLTSHPTDGAAGYFADQLILLETLSITLTANNLLSFVVQRPRPLTYDTNRSDAERLDPNNVFSFPSGHTSASFAMATAYSRIYMLRHPKSPAVVPMWIGSYSLAAMTGVFRPLAGEHFWTDVIVGSVTGIGLGLLVPWIHIPDKKVIGRETASSGSVRYGLMPLPLDHGGGLFFTMQ
;
A
#
# COMPACT_ATOMS: atom_id res chain seq x y z
N SER A 1 0.11 -5.92 -12.34
CA SER A 1 -0.70 -5.80 -11.09
C SER A 1 -0.38 -4.56 -10.27
N ILE A 2 0.90 -4.11 -10.16
CA ILE A 2 1.29 -2.95 -9.34
C ILE A 2 0.67 -1.63 -9.83
N ALA A 3 0.56 -1.42 -11.12
CA ALA A 3 -0.03 -0.21 -11.71
C ALA A 3 -1.57 -0.20 -11.68
N ALA A 4 -2.22 -1.37 -11.59
CA ALA A 4 -3.67 -1.47 -11.66
C ALA A 4 -4.41 -0.61 -10.61
N PRO A 5 -3.99 -0.52 -9.33
CA PRO A 5 -4.65 0.32 -8.34
C PRO A 5 -4.68 1.80 -8.71
N PHE A 6 -3.62 2.33 -9.32
CA PHE A 6 -3.58 3.73 -9.78
C PHE A 6 -4.58 3.96 -10.92
N VAL A 7 -4.67 3.01 -11.86
CA VAL A 7 -5.62 3.07 -12.97
C VAL A 7 -7.06 2.98 -12.45
N PHE A 8 -7.35 2.04 -11.56
CA PHE A 8 -8.69 1.88 -11.00
C PHE A 8 -9.11 3.08 -10.15
N ALA A 9 -8.21 3.65 -9.34
CA ALA A 9 -8.48 4.87 -8.58
C ALA A 9 -8.78 6.06 -9.51
N THR A 10 -8.10 6.15 -10.65
CA THR A 10 -8.39 7.18 -11.67
C THR A 10 -9.76 6.97 -12.31
N ILE A 11 -10.10 5.73 -12.67
CA ILE A 11 -11.42 5.39 -13.23
C ILE A 11 -12.52 5.68 -12.22
N ASP A 12 -12.33 5.34 -10.96
CA ASP A 12 -13.31 5.57 -9.88
C ASP A 12 -13.64 7.07 -9.76
N VAL A 13 -12.63 7.94 -9.75
CA VAL A 13 -12.83 9.39 -9.73
C VAL A 13 -13.61 9.90 -10.95
N LEU A 14 -13.29 9.39 -12.13
CA LEU A 14 -13.95 9.83 -13.38
C LEU A 14 -15.42 9.37 -13.45
N THR A 15 -15.77 8.27 -12.78
CA THR A 15 -17.11 7.65 -12.90
C THR A 15 -18.02 7.91 -11.70
N SER A 16 -17.47 8.09 -10.49
CA SER A 16 -18.24 8.07 -9.26
C SER A 16 -18.52 9.46 -8.64
N HIS A 17 -18.02 10.55 -9.22
CA HIS A 17 -18.14 11.91 -8.66
C HIS A 17 -17.85 11.92 -7.15
N PRO A 18 -16.59 11.76 -6.73
CA PRO A 18 -16.22 11.60 -5.33
C PRO A 18 -16.68 12.80 -4.50
N THR A 19 -17.22 12.53 -3.31
CA THR A 19 -17.70 13.56 -2.38
C THR A 19 -16.63 14.55 -1.97
N ASP A 20 -15.35 14.14 -2.01
CA ASP A 20 -14.19 14.94 -1.59
C ASP A 20 -13.48 15.57 -2.81
N GLY A 21 -14.01 15.43 -4.03
CA GLY A 21 -13.48 16.04 -5.25
C GLY A 21 -12.04 15.65 -5.58
N ALA A 22 -11.33 16.55 -6.28
CA ALA A 22 -9.94 16.34 -6.69
C ALA A 22 -8.98 16.14 -5.52
N ALA A 23 -9.21 16.80 -4.37
CA ALA A 23 -8.36 16.69 -3.20
C ALA A 23 -8.36 15.26 -2.61
N GLY A 24 -9.53 14.61 -2.53
CA GLY A 24 -9.64 13.22 -2.08
C GLY A 24 -8.92 12.26 -3.01
N TYR A 25 -9.03 12.47 -4.32
CA TYR A 25 -8.29 11.69 -5.32
C TYR A 25 -6.78 11.78 -5.13
N PHE A 26 -6.23 12.99 -5.05
CA PHE A 26 -4.79 13.17 -4.86
C PHE A 26 -4.30 12.58 -3.54
N ALA A 27 -5.09 12.68 -2.46
CA ALA A 27 -4.77 12.04 -1.19
C ALA A 27 -4.68 10.51 -1.33
N ASP A 28 -5.64 9.88 -2.01
CA ASP A 28 -5.63 8.44 -2.23
C ASP A 28 -4.45 7.98 -3.09
N GLN A 29 -4.08 8.75 -4.15
CA GLN A 29 -2.89 8.47 -4.95
C GLN A 29 -1.59 8.58 -4.13
N LEU A 30 -1.49 9.58 -3.25
CA LEU A 30 -0.34 9.72 -2.36
C LEU A 30 -0.23 8.56 -1.37
N ILE A 31 -1.34 8.12 -0.78
CA ILE A 31 -1.37 6.96 0.12
C ILE A 31 -0.93 5.68 -0.61
N LEU A 32 -1.37 5.48 -1.85
CA LEU A 32 -0.94 4.34 -2.67
C LEU A 32 0.56 4.41 -2.98
N LEU A 33 1.06 5.57 -3.36
CA LEU A 33 2.47 5.79 -3.66
C LEU A 33 3.35 5.58 -2.42
N GLU A 34 2.92 6.07 -1.27
CA GLU A 34 3.58 5.86 0.02
C GLU A 34 3.59 4.38 0.39
N THR A 35 2.45 3.69 0.28
CA THR A 35 2.35 2.24 0.51
C THR A 35 3.35 1.47 -0.34
N LEU A 36 3.43 1.79 -1.63
CA LEU A 36 4.38 1.16 -2.55
C LEU A 36 5.83 1.45 -2.13
N SER A 37 6.15 2.70 -1.83
CA SER A 37 7.51 3.13 -1.47
C SER A 37 8.00 2.47 -0.18
N ILE A 38 7.16 2.45 0.86
CA ILE A 38 7.46 1.78 2.14
C ILE A 38 7.65 0.27 1.92
N THR A 39 6.76 -0.35 1.13
CA THR A 39 6.85 -1.79 0.83
C THR A 39 8.13 -2.15 0.10
N LEU A 40 8.50 -1.39 -0.92
CA LEU A 40 9.75 -1.63 -1.67
C LEU A 40 10.97 -1.40 -0.80
N THR A 41 10.97 -0.37 0.04
CA THR A 41 12.08 -0.07 0.97
C THR A 41 12.24 -1.20 1.99
N ALA A 42 11.16 -1.62 2.64
CA ALA A 42 11.20 -2.72 3.60
C ALA A 42 11.68 -4.02 2.96
N ASN A 43 11.21 -4.31 1.73
CA ASN A 43 11.62 -5.49 0.99
C ASN A 43 13.11 -5.45 0.63
N ASN A 44 13.62 -4.32 0.13
CA ASN A 44 15.03 -4.16 -0.21
C ASN A 44 15.94 -4.28 1.01
N LEU A 45 15.54 -3.71 2.16
CA LEU A 45 16.28 -3.86 3.41
C LEU A 45 16.35 -5.32 3.85
N LEU A 46 15.24 -6.05 3.82
CA LEU A 46 15.22 -7.47 4.15
C LEU A 46 16.06 -8.30 3.18
N SER A 47 15.97 -8.03 1.89
CA SER A 47 16.77 -8.70 0.86
C SER A 47 18.27 -8.49 1.09
N PHE A 48 18.67 -7.27 1.43
CA PHE A 48 20.07 -6.93 1.71
C PHE A 48 20.62 -7.62 2.96
N VAL A 49 19.78 -7.79 3.99
CA VAL A 49 20.18 -8.49 5.22
C VAL A 49 20.25 -10.00 5.03
N VAL A 50 19.27 -10.60 4.33
CA VAL A 50 19.13 -12.07 4.24
C VAL A 50 20.03 -12.66 3.15
N GLN A 51 20.24 -11.99 2.03
CA GLN A 51 21.09 -12.38 0.89
C GLN A 51 20.88 -13.84 0.45
N ARG A 52 19.62 -14.26 0.31
CA ARG A 52 19.27 -15.62 -0.09
C ARG A 52 19.44 -15.81 -1.59
N PRO A 53 20.20 -16.81 -2.07
CA PRO A 53 20.31 -17.12 -3.50
C PRO A 53 18.94 -17.52 -4.08
N ARG A 54 18.70 -17.16 -5.35
CA ARG A 54 17.50 -17.55 -6.11
C ARG A 54 17.54 -19.02 -6.50
N PRO A 55 16.37 -19.69 -6.67
CA PRO A 55 16.31 -21.07 -7.14
C PRO A 55 17.06 -21.29 -8.46
N LEU A 56 16.99 -20.35 -9.39
CA LEU A 56 17.64 -20.43 -10.71
C LEU A 56 19.16 -20.61 -10.63
N THR A 57 19.84 -20.20 -9.53
CA THR A 57 21.30 -20.39 -9.37
C THR A 57 21.68 -21.86 -9.26
N TYR A 58 20.74 -22.71 -8.86
CA TYR A 58 20.93 -24.15 -8.69
C TYR A 58 20.54 -24.97 -9.96
N ASP A 59 19.95 -24.32 -10.97
CA ASP A 59 19.50 -24.97 -12.20
C ASP A 59 20.68 -25.10 -13.19
N THR A 60 21.27 -26.28 -13.28
CA THR A 60 22.41 -26.57 -14.17
C THR A 60 22.09 -26.54 -15.68
N ASN A 61 20.80 -26.47 -16.05
CA ASN A 61 20.40 -26.30 -17.45
C ASN A 61 20.49 -24.86 -17.94
N ARG A 62 20.66 -23.89 -17.03
CA ARG A 62 20.83 -22.48 -17.37
C ARG A 62 22.30 -22.13 -17.63
N SER A 63 22.51 -21.08 -18.40
CA SER A 63 23.87 -20.57 -18.68
C SER A 63 24.54 -20.06 -17.40
N ASP A 64 25.88 -20.14 -17.34
CA ASP A 64 26.62 -19.61 -16.19
C ASP A 64 26.43 -18.10 -16.03
N ALA A 65 26.23 -17.35 -17.11
CA ALA A 65 25.95 -15.93 -17.08
C ALA A 65 24.64 -15.61 -16.34
N GLU A 66 23.60 -16.45 -16.49
CA GLU A 66 22.33 -16.28 -15.77
C GLU A 66 22.46 -16.73 -14.31
N ARG A 67 23.15 -17.84 -14.05
CA ARG A 67 23.27 -18.41 -12.71
C ARG A 67 24.15 -17.59 -11.78
N LEU A 68 25.24 -17.01 -12.32
CA LEU A 68 26.24 -16.28 -11.54
C LEU A 68 26.03 -14.77 -11.53
N ASP A 69 24.85 -14.28 -11.95
CA ASP A 69 24.51 -12.87 -11.83
C ASP A 69 24.53 -12.44 -10.35
N PRO A 70 25.28 -11.38 -10.00
CA PRO A 70 25.37 -10.88 -8.62
C PRO A 70 24.00 -10.54 -7.98
N ASN A 71 23.00 -10.21 -8.78
CA ASN A 71 21.65 -9.91 -8.29
C ASN A 71 20.88 -11.15 -7.83
N ASN A 72 21.37 -12.35 -8.12
CA ASN A 72 20.71 -13.59 -7.72
C ASN A 72 20.79 -13.91 -6.23
N VAL A 73 21.49 -13.12 -5.44
CA VAL A 73 21.51 -13.23 -3.96
C VAL A 73 20.33 -12.53 -3.28
N PHE A 74 19.42 -11.91 -4.03
CA PHE A 74 18.29 -11.14 -3.49
C PHE A 74 16.95 -11.86 -3.75
N SER A 75 16.83 -13.14 -3.34
CA SER A 75 15.59 -13.89 -3.47
C SER A 75 14.56 -13.54 -2.41
N PHE A 76 14.98 -13.26 -1.17
CA PHE A 76 14.07 -13.13 -0.03
C PHE A 76 13.96 -11.69 0.46
N PRO A 77 12.71 -11.24 0.74
CA PRO A 77 11.42 -11.77 0.31
C PRO A 77 11.11 -11.40 -1.15
N SER A 78 10.00 -11.93 -1.70
CA SER A 78 9.62 -11.63 -3.09
C SER A 78 9.05 -10.20 -3.21
N GLY A 79 9.85 -9.28 -3.79
CA GLY A 79 9.47 -7.86 -3.94
C GLY A 79 8.25 -7.64 -4.84
N HIS A 80 8.14 -8.38 -5.94
CA HIS A 80 6.97 -8.31 -6.82
C HIS A 80 5.70 -8.79 -6.11
N THR A 81 5.81 -9.83 -5.30
CA THR A 81 4.68 -10.35 -4.52
C THR A 81 4.29 -9.35 -3.42
N SER A 82 5.27 -8.85 -2.65
CA SER A 82 5.02 -7.84 -1.61
C SER A 82 4.32 -6.60 -2.17
N ALA A 83 4.85 -6.03 -3.25
CA ALA A 83 4.26 -4.85 -3.87
C ALA A 83 2.86 -5.12 -4.43
N SER A 84 2.63 -6.29 -5.07
CA SER A 84 1.32 -6.63 -5.62
C SER A 84 0.27 -6.79 -4.53
N PHE A 85 0.59 -7.48 -3.42
CA PHE A 85 -0.35 -7.63 -2.30
C PHE A 85 -0.54 -6.32 -1.53
N ALA A 86 0.52 -5.50 -1.35
CA ALA A 86 0.40 -4.21 -0.71
C ALA A 86 -0.55 -3.28 -1.48
N MET A 87 -0.37 -3.18 -2.79
CA MET A 87 -1.21 -2.36 -3.64
C MET A 87 -2.65 -2.88 -3.75
N ALA A 88 -2.84 -4.20 -3.87
CA ALA A 88 -4.16 -4.82 -3.86
C ALA A 88 -4.90 -4.52 -2.56
N THR A 89 -4.22 -4.65 -1.42
CA THR A 89 -4.80 -4.43 -0.09
C THR A 89 -5.11 -2.94 0.14
N ALA A 90 -4.13 -2.07 -0.12
CA ALA A 90 -4.29 -0.63 0.10
C ALA A 90 -5.44 -0.05 -0.74
N TYR A 91 -5.48 -0.36 -2.03
CA TYR A 91 -6.54 0.11 -2.91
C TYR A 91 -7.92 -0.42 -2.49
N SER A 92 -8.04 -1.74 -2.24
CA SER A 92 -9.30 -2.34 -1.82
C SER A 92 -9.79 -1.76 -0.48
N ARG A 93 -8.87 -1.46 0.43
CA ARG A 93 -9.18 -0.81 1.72
C ARG A 93 -9.66 0.63 1.52
N ILE A 94 -8.96 1.43 0.72
CA ILE A 94 -9.34 2.81 0.39
C ILE A 94 -10.73 2.81 -0.27
N TYR A 95 -10.94 1.96 -1.28
CA TYR A 95 -12.22 1.85 -1.96
C TYR A 95 -13.37 1.51 -1.00
N MET A 96 -13.17 0.52 -0.14
CA MET A 96 -14.17 0.13 0.87
C MET A 96 -14.50 1.27 1.85
N LEU A 97 -13.51 2.08 2.24
CA LEU A 97 -13.71 3.22 3.14
C LEU A 97 -14.43 4.39 2.46
N ARG A 98 -14.15 4.62 1.16
CA ARG A 98 -14.81 5.66 0.36
C ARG A 98 -16.24 5.25 -0.04
N HIS A 99 -16.45 3.97 -0.36
CA HIS A 99 -17.71 3.44 -0.90
C HIS A 99 -18.27 2.28 -0.05
N PRO A 100 -18.60 2.48 1.25
CA PRO A 100 -18.93 1.39 2.18
C PRO A 100 -20.21 0.62 1.82
N LYS A 101 -21.10 1.21 0.99
CA LYS A 101 -22.34 0.57 0.54
C LYS A 101 -22.29 0.08 -0.91
N SER A 102 -21.14 0.21 -1.59
CA SER A 102 -21.00 -0.21 -2.98
C SER A 102 -21.00 -1.74 -3.09
N PRO A 103 -21.80 -2.33 -3.99
CA PRO A 103 -21.76 -3.77 -4.27
C PRO A 103 -20.42 -4.20 -4.89
N ALA A 104 -19.62 -3.26 -5.40
CA ALA A 104 -18.32 -3.53 -6.00
C ALA A 104 -17.21 -3.79 -4.97
N VAL A 105 -17.43 -3.54 -3.68
CA VAL A 105 -16.41 -3.76 -2.62
C VAL A 105 -15.89 -5.20 -2.66
N VAL A 106 -16.79 -6.19 -2.63
CA VAL A 106 -16.39 -7.61 -2.61
C VAL A 106 -15.70 -8.04 -3.92
N PRO A 107 -16.27 -7.77 -5.11
CA PRO A 107 -15.57 -8.03 -6.37
C PRO A 107 -14.19 -7.36 -6.47
N MET A 108 -14.03 -6.15 -5.94
CA MET A 108 -12.75 -5.43 -5.94
C MET A 108 -11.68 -6.16 -5.12
N TRP A 109 -12.03 -6.62 -3.91
CA TRP A 109 -11.14 -7.45 -3.09
C TRP A 109 -10.76 -8.74 -3.81
N ILE A 110 -11.73 -9.48 -4.35
CA ILE A 110 -11.49 -10.75 -5.05
C ILE A 110 -10.59 -10.52 -6.27
N GLY A 111 -10.90 -9.55 -7.12
CA GLY A 111 -10.16 -9.29 -8.35
C GLY A 111 -8.72 -8.85 -8.09
N SER A 112 -8.51 -7.90 -7.16
CA SER A 112 -7.18 -7.40 -6.83
C SER A 112 -6.29 -8.48 -6.19
N TYR A 113 -6.86 -9.28 -5.27
CA TYR A 113 -6.12 -10.39 -4.65
C TYR A 113 -5.84 -11.53 -5.63
N SER A 114 -6.75 -11.81 -6.57
CA SER A 114 -6.49 -12.79 -7.63
C SER A 114 -5.29 -12.38 -8.50
N LEU A 115 -5.21 -11.12 -8.91
CA LEU A 115 -4.07 -10.59 -9.66
C LEU A 115 -2.76 -10.62 -8.86
N ALA A 116 -2.83 -10.30 -7.56
CA ALA A 116 -1.67 -10.37 -6.68
C ALA A 116 -1.20 -11.82 -6.49
N ALA A 117 -2.13 -12.76 -6.29
CA ALA A 117 -1.83 -14.18 -6.17
C ALA A 117 -1.22 -14.76 -7.44
N MET A 118 -1.75 -14.42 -8.61
CA MET A 118 -1.15 -14.80 -9.90
C MET A 118 0.30 -14.31 -10.01
N THR A 119 0.56 -13.05 -9.64
CA THR A 119 1.92 -12.51 -9.60
C THR A 119 2.80 -13.36 -8.68
N GLY A 120 2.32 -13.71 -7.47
CA GLY A 120 3.05 -14.54 -6.52
C GLY A 120 3.37 -15.93 -7.07
N VAL A 121 2.40 -16.59 -7.71
CA VAL A 121 2.56 -17.94 -8.27
C VAL A 121 3.57 -17.97 -9.43
N PHE A 122 3.56 -16.97 -10.28
CA PHE A 122 4.51 -16.92 -11.42
C PHE A 122 5.97 -16.74 -11.00
N ARG A 123 6.25 -16.22 -9.80
CA ARG A 123 7.64 -16.02 -9.36
C ARG A 123 8.40 -17.33 -9.10
N PRO A 124 7.87 -18.31 -8.34
CA PRO A 124 8.51 -19.63 -8.22
C PRO A 124 8.54 -20.41 -9.53
N LEU A 125 7.49 -20.29 -10.35
CA LEU A 125 7.47 -20.98 -11.65
C LEU A 125 8.55 -20.47 -12.61
N ALA A 126 8.93 -19.20 -12.51
CA ALA A 126 10.04 -18.62 -13.26
C ALA A 126 11.42 -18.95 -12.67
N GLY A 127 11.50 -19.62 -11.51
CA GLY A 127 12.75 -19.90 -10.81
C GLY A 127 13.35 -18.70 -10.08
N GLU A 128 12.62 -17.62 -9.95
CA GLU A 128 13.09 -16.36 -9.35
C GLU A 128 13.03 -16.35 -7.82
N HIS A 129 12.04 -17.05 -7.24
CA HIS A 129 11.80 -17.05 -5.81
C HIS A 129 11.37 -18.44 -5.31
N PHE A 130 11.66 -18.75 -4.05
CA PHE A 130 11.08 -19.90 -3.38
C PHE A 130 9.64 -19.58 -2.91
N TRP A 131 8.83 -20.60 -2.67
CA TRP A 131 7.48 -20.43 -2.12
C TRP A 131 7.47 -19.68 -0.79
N THR A 132 8.49 -19.88 0.04
CA THR A 132 8.65 -19.15 1.31
C THR A 132 8.86 -17.65 1.10
N ASP A 133 9.57 -17.24 0.05
CA ASP A 133 9.79 -15.83 -0.29
C ASP A 133 8.47 -15.17 -0.70
N VAL A 134 7.63 -15.93 -1.43
CA VAL A 134 6.28 -15.49 -1.84
C VAL A 134 5.35 -15.36 -0.65
N ILE A 135 5.34 -16.34 0.26
CA ILE A 135 4.47 -16.31 1.46
C ILE A 135 4.84 -15.11 2.33
N VAL A 136 6.13 -14.93 2.65
CA VAL A 136 6.57 -13.79 3.46
C VAL A 136 6.31 -12.47 2.75
N GLY A 137 6.57 -12.40 1.43
CA GLY A 137 6.24 -11.25 0.62
C GLY A 137 4.75 -10.89 0.66
N SER A 138 3.86 -11.89 0.56
CA SER A 138 2.41 -11.69 0.65
C SER A 138 1.99 -11.14 2.02
N VAL A 139 2.49 -11.73 3.11
CA VAL A 139 2.18 -11.28 4.48
C VAL A 139 2.66 -9.86 4.72
N THR A 140 3.91 -9.56 4.33
CA THR A 140 4.48 -8.20 4.45
C THR A 140 3.66 -7.20 3.63
N GLY A 141 3.32 -7.55 2.38
CA GLY A 141 2.51 -6.69 1.51
C GLY A 141 1.13 -6.41 2.08
N ILE A 142 0.42 -7.44 2.55
CA ILE A 142 -0.90 -7.28 3.18
C ILE A 142 -0.79 -6.40 4.43
N GLY A 143 0.20 -6.65 5.29
CA GLY A 143 0.40 -5.89 6.52
C GLY A 143 0.61 -4.39 6.25
N LEU A 144 1.51 -4.05 5.34
CA LEU A 144 1.78 -2.65 4.97
C LEU A 144 0.61 -2.01 4.21
N GLY A 145 -0.06 -2.78 3.33
CA GLY A 145 -1.26 -2.34 2.62
C GLY A 145 -2.47 -2.05 3.52
N LEU A 146 -2.53 -2.64 4.71
CA LEU A 146 -3.52 -2.29 5.74
C LEU A 146 -3.05 -1.12 6.59
N LEU A 147 -1.78 -1.13 7.00
CA LEU A 147 -1.21 -0.18 7.95
C LEU A 147 -1.20 1.25 7.40
N VAL A 148 -0.70 1.45 6.17
CA VAL A 148 -0.54 2.79 5.62
C VAL A 148 -1.89 3.50 5.41
N PRO A 149 -2.91 2.90 4.76
CA PRO A 149 -4.24 3.52 4.70
C PRO A 149 -4.89 3.72 6.07
N TRP A 150 -4.64 2.85 7.04
CA TRP A 150 -5.19 2.99 8.39
C TRP A 150 -4.64 4.23 9.12
N ILE A 151 -3.37 4.55 8.93
CA ILE A 151 -2.75 5.75 9.53
C ILE A 151 -3.35 7.03 8.93
N HIS A 152 -3.66 7.04 7.62
CA HIS A 152 -4.11 8.24 6.90
C HIS A 152 -5.63 8.40 6.85
N ILE A 153 -6.39 7.31 6.90
CA ILE A 153 -7.84 7.32 6.80
C ILE A 153 -8.42 6.65 8.07
N PRO A 154 -8.62 7.40 9.16
CA PRO A 154 -9.17 6.85 10.38
C PRO A 154 -10.61 6.37 10.15
N ASP A 155 -10.94 5.22 10.72
CA ASP A 155 -12.29 4.65 10.65
C ASP A 155 -13.31 5.59 11.31
N LYS A 156 -14.27 6.11 10.55
CA LYS A 156 -15.34 7.00 11.04
C LYS A 156 -16.11 6.42 12.23
N LYS A 157 -16.11 5.09 12.41
CA LYS A 157 -16.71 4.40 13.55
C LYS A 157 -15.99 4.65 14.88
N VAL A 158 -14.67 4.85 14.85
CA VAL A 158 -13.89 5.13 16.08
C VAL A 158 -14.15 6.56 16.53
N ILE A 159 -14.19 7.51 15.59
CA ILE A 159 -14.44 8.93 15.87
C ILE A 159 -15.88 9.15 16.38
N GLY A 160 -16.86 8.45 15.80
CA GLY A 160 -18.27 8.57 16.22
C GLY A 160 -18.58 8.00 17.61
N ARG A 161 -17.68 7.21 18.21
CA ARG A 161 -17.85 6.69 19.57
C ARG A 161 -17.26 7.61 20.63
N GLU A 162 -16.24 8.38 20.28
CA GLU A 162 -15.63 9.35 21.18
C GLU A 162 -16.37 10.69 21.22
N THR A 163 -16.96 11.13 20.10
CA THR A 163 -17.72 12.39 20.06
C THR A 163 -19.09 12.35 20.75
N ALA A 164 -19.59 11.15 21.08
CA ALA A 164 -20.82 11.02 21.92
C ALA A 164 -20.55 11.17 23.42
N SER A 165 -19.29 11.24 23.86
CA SER A 165 -18.90 11.28 25.29
C SER A 165 -18.00 12.44 25.67
N SER A 166 -17.60 13.33 24.76
CA SER A 166 -16.73 14.46 25.13
C SER A 166 -17.07 15.68 24.29
N GLY A 167 -17.20 16.83 24.96
CA GLY A 167 -17.44 18.10 24.32
C GLY A 167 -16.41 18.39 23.22
N SER A 168 -16.86 18.91 22.11
CA SER A 168 -16.08 19.16 20.91
C SER A 168 -14.85 20.02 21.20
N VAL A 169 -13.67 19.40 21.24
CA VAL A 169 -12.42 20.15 21.19
C VAL A 169 -12.21 20.60 19.74
N ARG A 170 -12.44 21.87 19.47
CA ARG A 170 -12.16 22.47 18.16
C ARG A 170 -10.73 22.99 18.16
N TYR A 171 -9.88 22.42 17.31
CA TYR A 171 -8.57 22.97 17.01
C TYR A 171 -8.73 24.04 15.92
N GLY A 172 -8.43 25.28 16.24
CA GLY A 172 -8.43 26.38 15.27
C GLY A 172 -7.04 27.03 15.21
N LEU A 173 -6.49 27.19 14.01
CA LEU A 173 -5.36 28.10 13.77
C LEU A 173 -5.92 29.48 13.47
N MET A 174 -5.70 30.43 14.36
CA MET A 174 -6.09 31.81 14.15
C MET A 174 -4.82 32.64 13.85
N PRO A 175 -4.76 33.36 12.73
CA PRO A 175 -3.71 34.35 12.52
C PRO A 175 -3.96 35.54 13.44
N LEU A 176 -2.98 35.90 14.26
CA LEU A 176 -3.02 37.17 15.03
C LEU A 176 -2.30 38.25 14.24
N PRO A 177 -2.92 39.39 14.03
CA PRO A 177 -2.22 40.59 13.57
C PRO A 177 -1.35 41.11 14.73
N LEU A 178 -0.05 40.97 14.58
CA LEU A 178 0.93 41.64 15.42
C LEU A 178 1.46 42.85 14.66
N ASP A 179 1.60 43.96 15.32
CA ASP A 179 2.06 45.21 14.71
C ASP A 179 3.46 45.16 14.08
N HIS A 180 4.20 44.03 14.28
CA HIS A 180 5.52 43.80 13.72
C HIS A 180 5.85 42.33 13.44
N GLY A 181 4.87 41.51 12.98
CA GLY A 181 5.08 40.11 12.58
C GLY A 181 3.93 39.18 12.94
N GLY A 182 3.63 38.22 12.07
CA GLY A 182 2.56 37.24 12.29
C GLY A 182 2.99 36.10 13.20
N GLY A 183 2.14 35.73 14.16
CA GLY A 183 2.30 34.58 15.02
C GLY A 183 1.12 33.61 14.88
N LEU A 184 1.36 32.31 15.13
CA LEU A 184 0.33 31.26 15.16
C LEU A 184 0.13 30.80 16.60
N PHE A 185 -1.14 30.77 17.05
CA PHE A 185 -1.50 30.26 18.37
C PHE A 185 -2.44 29.07 18.27
N PHE A 186 -2.23 28.09 19.13
CA PHE A 186 -3.18 27.00 19.37
C PHE A 186 -4.19 27.42 20.45
N THR A 187 -5.48 27.39 20.14
CA THR A 187 -6.53 27.55 21.15
C THR A 187 -7.24 26.21 21.35
N MET A 188 -7.35 25.79 22.63
CA MET A 188 -8.29 24.74 23.08
C MET A 188 -9.54 25.40 23.60
N GLN A 189 -10.70 25.09 23.03
CA GLN A 189 -12.03 25.34 23.58
C GLN A 189 -12.80 24.06 23.64
#